data_e1e9627f3fa39f5741b1ce572c85db44
#
_entry.id   e1e9627f3fa39f5741b1ce572c85db44
#
_cell.length_a   1.000
_cell.length_b   1.000
_cell.length_c   1.000
_cell.angle_alpha   90.00
_cell.angle_beta   90.00
_cell.angle_gamma   90.00
#
_symmetry.space_group_name_H-M   'P 1'
#
loop_
_entity.id
_entity.type
_entity.pdbx_description
1 polymer ?
#
loop_
_entity_poly.entity_id
_entity_poly.type
_entity_poly.pdbx_seq_one_letter_code
_entity_poly.pdbx_strand_id
1 'polypeptide(L)'
;MKRARQQQAGYIFLRCGFWYVRYREDVVLEDGSFKRLQKCRRLAQAIGPYRTKRSVAQLAEKALRPFNDGVVVAESTMSLNRFIESVYFPYAEQQKRRSTYRGYRNLWKRYIEPNGERALREYRTFDCEQMLLSIARQEDLCRTSLGHIKHFLSGVFRYARRQGVLDTANPMHEVELPRARPGGETHAYSLEEEVQMLDILPEPAATAVAVAAFTGARKGEIRGLLWEDYDGFSIRVKQAVWRSHVDEPKREKSKGAIPVIAQLRLFLERHRARLGNPRQGYILPSPQGKPLNLDALAMDVIRPAFEAAKLPWYGWHAFRRGLATNLNRLGVPDKVIQQILRHANVTTTMNIYVKMVSEDATVAMKTLEANCAATVQQKRLVGAAKGSETPMNREQEISLSERYTGILAEREGFEPSIQVLARITV
;
A
#
# COMPACT_ATOMS: atom_id res chain seq x y z
N MET A 1 41.38 14.68 5.24
CA MET A 1 42.27 13.50 5.07
C MET A 1 41.91 12.45 6.12
N LYS A 2 41.42 11.27 5.71
CA LYS A 2 41.22 10.14 6.63
C LYS A 2 42.60 9.62 7.02
N ARG A 3 42.98 9.72 8.31
CA ARG A 3 44.21 9.06 8.82
C ARG A 3 44.15 7.58 8.47
N ALA A 4 45.23 7.04 7.90
CA ALA A 4 45.39 5.61 7.66
C ALA A 4 45.09 4.85 8.97
N ARG A 5 44.12 3.96 8.96
CA ARG A 5 43.79 3.13 10.13
C ARG A 5 44.96 2.19 10.37
N GLN A 6 45.69 2.39 11.48
CA GLN A 6 46.70 1.41 11.93
C GLN A 6 45.96 0.12 12.32
N GLN A 7 46.38 -1.00 11.72
CA GLN A 7 45.92 -2.33 12.14
C GLN A 7 46.20 -2.53 13.63
N GLN A 8 45.19 -2.92 14.40
CA GLN A 8 45.35 -3.16 15.82
C GLN A 8 45.35 -4.67 16.11
N ALA A 9 46.37 -5.14 16.83
CA ALA A 9 46.47 -6.53 17.32
C ALA A 9 45.58 -6.76 18.55
N GLY A 10 45.22 -5.69 19.27
CA GLY A 10 44.53 -5.74 20.54
C GLY A 10 45.42 -6.24 21.70
N TYR A 11 44.91 -6.10 22.92
CA TYR A 11 45.58 -6.63 24.12
C TYR A 11 44.75 -7.78 24.71
N ILE A 12 45.29 -8.99 24.69
CA ILE A 12 44.65 -10.21 25.20
C ILE A 12 44.98 -10.37 26.67
N PHE A 13 43.96 -10.55 27.51
CA PHE A 13 44.12 -10.75 28.97
C PHE A 13 43.04 -11.73 29.52
N LEU A 14 43.39 -12.33 30.66
CA LEU A 14 42.52 -13.25 31.39
C LEU A 14 41.77 -12.49 32.52
N ARG A 15 40.47 -12.71 32.65
CA ARG A 15 39.68 -12.18 33.76
C ARG A 15 38.57 -13.16 34.09
N CYS A 16 38.42 -13.51 35.40
CA CYS A 16 37.37 -14.41 35.89
C CYS A 16 37.23 -15.72 35.05
N GLY A 17 38.38 -16.37 34.69
CA GLY A 17 38.35 -17.60 33.91
C GLY A 17 38.02 -17.46 32.43
N PHE A 18 37.92 -16.24 31.91
CA PHE A 18 37.68 -15.97 30.49
C PHE A 18 38.74 -15.11 29.86
N TRP A 19 39.08 -15.42 28.64
CA TRP A 19 39.98 -14.60 27.81
C TRP A 19 39.19 -13.46 27.18
N TYR A 20 39.78 -12.27 27.18
CA TYR A 20 39.27 -11.05 26.57
C TYR A 20 40.32 -10.44 25.66
N VAL A 21 39.83 -9.73 24.62
CA VAL A 21 40.67 -8.81 23.84
C VAL A 21 40.20 -7.38 24.09
N ARG A 22 41.16 -6.50 24.41
CA ARG A 22 40.97 -5.06 24.56
C ARG A 22 41.42 -4.39 23.27
N TYR A 23 40.59 -3.53 22.73
CA TYR A 23 40.84 -2.83 21.48
C TYR A 23 40.24 -1.42 21.54
N ARG A 24 40.55 -0.60 20.52
CA ARG A 24 39.99 0.76 20.40
C ARG A 24 39.01 0.81 19.25
N GLU A 25 37.89 1.46 19.47
CA GLU A 25 36.82 1.65 18.52
C GLU A 25 36.45 3.12 18.41
N ASP A 26 36.30 3.62 17.17
CA ASP A 26 35.79 4.96 16.92
C ASP A 26 34.25 4.88 16.99
N VAL A 27 33.64 5.69 17.85
CA VAL A 27 32.19 5.78 18.06
C VAL A 27 31.71 7.19 17.79
N VAL A 28 30.45 7.32 17.40
CA VAL A 28 29.79 8.62 17.28
C VAL A 28 29.10 8.93 18.61
N LEU A 29 29.41 10.06 19.21
CA LEU A 29 28.77 10.53 20.44
C LEU A 29 27.43 11.22 20.13
N GLU A 30 26.63 11.52 21.16
CA GLU A 30 25.32 12.18 21.02
C GLU A 30 25.41 13.56 20.36
N ASP A 31 26.50 14.30 20.54
CA ASP A 31 26.76 15.59 19.90
C ASP A 31 27.20 15.48 18.41
N GLY A 32 27.43 14.25 17.89
CA GLY A 32 27.91 14.00 16.54
C GLY A 32 29.43 13.93 16.40
N SER A 33 30.15 14.22 17.45
CA SER A 33 31.61 14.11 17.45
C SER A 33 32.07 12.64 17.44
N PHE A 34 33.27 12.42 16.90
CA PHE A 34 33.90 11.10 16.89
C PHE A 34 34.81 10.97 18.10
N LYS A 35 34.63 9.90 18.86
CA LYS A 35 35.48 9.58 19.99
C LYS A 35 36.03 8.17 19.87
N ARG A 36 37.30 8.00 20.15
CA ARG A 36 37.98 6.70 20.18
C ARG A 36 37.90 6.12 21.58
N LEU A 37 37.03 5.10 21.75
CA LEU A 37 36.82 4.44 23.04
C LEU A 37 37.55 3.12 23.12
N GLN A 38 38.00 2.76 24.33
CA GLN A 38 38.54 1.45 24.64
C GLN A 38 37.40 0.49 24.94
N LYS A 39 37.36 -0.62 24.20
CA LYS A 39 36.36 -1.69 24.34
C LYS A 39 37.05 -3.01 24.70
N CYS A 40 36.29 -3.91 25.34
CA CYS A 40 36.70 -5.26 25.62
C CYS A 40 35.68 -6.25 25.05
N ARG A 41 36.19 -7.31 24.44
CA ARG A 41 35.34 -8.41 23.91
C ARG A 41 35.80 -9.72 24.50
N ARG A 42 34.86 -10.53 25.04
CA ARG A 42 35.13 -11.88 25.50
C ARG A 42 35.41 -12.79 24.30
N LEU A 43 36.47 -13.60 24.37
CA LEU A 43 36.88 -14.53 23.34
C LEU A 43 36.45 -15.96 23.64
N ALA A 44 36.94 -16.52 24.74
CA ALA A 44 36.66 -17.90 25.13
C ALA A 44 36.85 -18.09 26.65
N GLN A 45 36.33 -19.16 27.20
CA GLN A 45 36.67 -19.62 28.55
C GLN A 45 38.05 -20.27 28.55
N ALA A 46 38.84 -20.05 29.62
CA ALA A 46 40.20 -20.56 29.73
C ALA A 46 40.26 -22.05 30.12
N ILE A 47 39.60 -22.90 29.36
CA ILE A 47 39.51 -24.35 29.53
C ILE A 47 39.77 -25.09 28.23
N GLY A 48 40.06 -26.39 28.30
CA GLY A 48 40.23 -27.23 27.11
C GLY A 48 41.34 -26.70 26.19
N PRO A 49 41.04 -26.44 24.90
CA PRO A 49 42.03 -25.96 23.93
C PRO A 49 42.46 -24.50 24.17
N TYR A 50 41.76 -23.74 25.01
CA TYR A 50 41.99 -22.29 25.21
C TYR A 50 42.69 -21.98 26.57
N ARG A 51 43.64 -22.81 27.00
CA ARG A 51 44.33 -22.61 28.28
C ARG A 51 45.41 -21.53 28.26
N THR A 52 45.88 -21.13 27.09
CA THR A 52 46.98 -20.18 26.95
C THR A 52 46.60 -18.96 26.12
N LYS A 53 47.28 -17.84 26.32
CA LYS A 53 47.12 -16.63 25.52
C LYS A 53 47.35 -16.90 24.03
N ARG A 54 48.30 -17.77 23.68
CA ARG A 54 48.60 -18.12 22.30
C ARG A 54 47.47 -18.87 21.62
N SER A 55 46.77 -19.74 22.34
CA SER A 55 45.64 -20.52 21.78
C SER A 55 44.43 -19.69 21.45
N VAL A 56 44.26 -18.46 22.00
CA VAL A 56 43.18 -17.57 21.70
C VAL A 56 43.57 -16.42 20.76
N ALA A 57 44.83 -16.37 20.29
CA ALA A 57 45.32 -15.30 19.41
C ALA A 57 44.51 -15.22 18.10
N GLN A 58 44.22 -16.36 17.47
CA GLN A 58 43.42 -16.41 16.26
C GLN A 58 41.97 -15.94 16.48
N LEU A 59 41.41 -16.21 17.66
CA LEU A 59 40.07 -15.69 18.01
C LEU A 59 40.07 -14.16 18.16
N ALA A 60 41.15 -13.61 18.73
CA ALA A 60 41.33 -12.16 18.84
C ALA A 60 41.51 -11.52 17.46
N GLU A 61 42.33 -12.09 16.59
CA GLU A 61 42.51 -11.64 15.21
C GLU A 61 41.16 -11.65 14.45
N LYS A 62 40.45 -12.78 14.50
CA LYS A 62 39.12 -12.91 13.89
C LYS A 62 38.10 -11.88 14.42
N ALA A 63 38.17 -11.57 15.72
CA ALA A 63 37.32 -10.58 16.36
C ALA A 63 37.64 -9.16 15.93
N LEU A 64 38.93 -8.84 15.65
CA LEU A 64 39.37 -7.51 15.26
C LEU A 64 39.43 -7.28 13.75
N ARG A 65 39.37 -8.33 12.96
CA ARG A 65 39.42 -8.28 11.51
C ARG A 65 38.40 -7.28 10.90
N PRO A 66 37.12 -7.27 11.28
CA PRO A 66 36.15 -6.32 10.72
C PRO A 66 36.50 -4.85 10.98
N PHE A 67 37.17 -4.57 12.11
CA PHE A 67 37.65 -3.23 12.46
C PHE A 67 38.92 -2.86 11.65
N ASN A 68 39.83 -3.81 11.48
CA ASN A 68 41.06 -3.61 10.75
C ASN A 68 40.81 -3.46 9.24
N ASP A 69 39.89 -4.25 8.70
CA ASP A 69 39.47 -4.22 7.28
C ASP A 69 38.56 -3.02 6.95
N GLY A 70 38.17 -2.23 7.97
CA GLY A 70 37.32 -1.05 7.77
C GLY A 70 35.84 -1.35 7.50
N VAL A 71 35.43 -2.60 7.68
CA VAL A 71 34.03 -3.05 7.54
C VAL A 71 33.15 -2.42 8.62
N VAL A 72 33.66 -2.33 9.85
CA VAL A 72 32.99 -1.64 10.95
C VAL A 72 33.36 -0.17 10.94
N VAL A 73 32.40 0.69 10.69
CA VAL A 73 32.55 2.15 10.70
C VAL A 73 31.91 2.77 11.95
N ALA A 74 32.40 3.94 12.36
CA ALA A 74 31.92 4.62 13.56
C ALA A 74 30.42 4.94 13.50
N GLU A 75 29.91 5.29 12.33
CA GLU A 75 28.51 5.60 12.11
C GLU A 75 27.56 4.42 12.43
N SER A 76 28.05 3.18 12.37
CA SER A 76 27.28 2.00 12.78
C SER A 76 26.97 1.93 14.28
N THR A 77 27.68 2.75 15.09
CA THR A 77 27.46 2.88 16.54
C THR A 77 26.36 3.87 16.90
N MET A 78 25.89 4.69 15.94
CA MET A 78 24.75 5.57 16.16
C MET A 78 23.51 4.77 16.57
N SER A 79 22.67 5.33 17.44
CA SER A 79 21.35 4.77 17.67
C SER A 79 20.52 4.82 16.37
N LEU A 80 19.54 3.93 16.25
CA LEU A 80 18.62 3.93 15.11
C LEU A 80 17.94 5.29 14.96
N ASN A 81 17.48 5.88 16.05
CA ASN A 81 16.88 7.20 16.08
C ASN A 81 17.80 8.27 15.50
N ARG A 82 19.01 8.33 15.99
CA ARG A 82 19.99 9.30 15.51
C ARG A 82 20.31 9.13 14.03
N PHE A 83 20.51 7.90 13.58
CA PHE A 83 20.75 7.64 12.16
C PHE A 83 19.57 8.08 11.30
N ILE A 84 18.33 7.85 11.77
CA ILE A 84 17.13 8.30 11.05
C ILE A 84 17.11 9.83 10.96
N GLU A 85 17.31 10.54 12.06
CA GLU A 85 17.23 12.00 12.09
C GLU A 85 18.34 12.69 11.32
N SER A 86 19.59 12.30 11.60
CA SER A 86 20.75 13.04 11.09
C SER A 86 21.22 12.59 9.70
N VAL A 87 20.87 11.38 9.26
CA VAL A 87 21.37 10.81 8.02
C VAL A 87 20.25 10.45 7.04
N TYR A 88 19.23 9.71 7.52
CA TYR A 88 18.17 9.24 6.63
C TYR A 88 17.15 10.31 6.28
N PHE A 89 16.73 11.14 7.22
CA PHE A 89 15.74 12.18 6.96
C PHE A 89 16.23 13.28 6.01
N PRO A 90 17.44 13.82 6.10
CA PRO A 90 17.97 14.74 5.08
C PRO A 90 17.95 14.13 3.67
N TYR A 91 18.35 12.87 3.54
CA TYR A 91 18.24 12.14 2.29
C TYR A 91 16.78 11.99 1.83
N ALA A 92 15.89 11.57 2.73
CA ALA A 92 14.49 11.33 2.40
C ALA A 92 13.74 12.61 2.01
N GLU A 93 14.08 13.74 2.62
CA GLU A 93 13.51 15.06 2.29
C GLU A 93 13.85 15.48 0.85
N GLN A 94 15.09 15.25 0.42
CA GLN A 94 15.54 15.57 -0.93
C GLN A 94 15.03 14.58 -1.99
N GLN A 95 14.95 13.29 -1.67
CA GLN A 95 14.72 12.22 -2.65
C GLN A 95 13.29 11.68 -2.67
N LYS A 96 12.48 11.96 -1.65
CA LYS A 96 11.12 11.46 -1.56
C LYS A 96 10.12 12.59 -1.73
N ARG A 97 8.91 12.26 -2.18
CA ARG A 97 7.83 13.24 -2.18
C ARG A 97 7.55 13.73 -0.77
N ARG A 98 7.20 15.00 -0.63
CA ARG A 98 6.89 15.65 0.65
C ARG A 98 5.85 14.88 1.48
N SER A 99 4.83 14.31 0.83
CA SER A 99 3.83 13.48 1.51
C SER A 99 4.42 12.17 2.09
N THR A 100 5.35 11.54 1.38
CA THR A 100 6.06 10.33 1.84
C THR A 100 6.99 10.66 3.00
N TYR A 101 7.80 11.71 2.86
CA TYR A 101 8.70 12.19 3.91
C TYR A 101 7.94 12.50 5.20
N ARG A 102 6.82 13.24 5.09
CA ARG A 102 5.97 13.53 6.26
C ARG A 102 5.37 12.27 6.87
N GLY A 103 4.93 11.32 6.05
CA GLY A 103 4.47 10.01 6.53
C GLY A 103 5.57 9.28 7.32
N TYR A 104 6.81 9.30 6.83
CA TYR A 104 7.95 8.71 7.54
C TYR A 104 8.24 9.41 8.87
N ARG A 105 8.19 10.75 8.91
CA ARG A 105 8.35 11.48 10.17
C ARG A 105 7.27 11.15 11.20
N ASN A 106 6.02 11.02 10.76
CA ASN A 106 4.93 10.65 11.66
C ASN A 106 5.10 9.22 12.20
N LEU A 107 5.47 8.25 11.31
CA LEU A 107 5.74 6.87 11.73
C LEU A 107 6.91 6.80 12.72
N TRP A 108 7.99 7.51 12.42
CA TRP A 108 9.15 7.57 13.30
C TRP A 108 8.78 8.15 14.66
N LYS A 109 8.19 9.36 14.70
CA LYS A 109 7.85 10.06 15.94
C LYS A 109 6.94 9.25 16.85
N ARG A 110 5.97 8.55 16.26
CA ARG A 110 4.97 7.82 17.05
C ARG A 110 5.43 6.43 17.48
N TYR A 111 6.13 5.72 16.62
CA TYR A 111 6.37 4.29 16.83
C TYR A 111 7.85 3.90 16.98
N ILE A 112 8.76 4.64 16.35
CA ILE A 112 10.16 4.22 16.30
C ILE A 112 11.01 4.97 17.33
N GLU A 113 10.81 6.27 17.49
CA GLU A 113 11.54 7.10 18.44
C GLU A 113 11.53 6.51 19.87
N PRO A 114 10.39 6.03 20.41
CA PRO A 114 10.38 5.40 21.73
C PRO A 114 11.17 4.09 21.83
N ASN A 115 11.48 3.44 20.71
CA ASN A 115 12.06 2.10 20.63
C ASN A 115 13.44 2.06 19.93
N GLY A 116 13.96 3.19 19.47
CA GLY A 116 15.10 3.29 18.56
C GLY A 116 16.44 3.66 19.19
N GLU A 117 16.65 3.45 20.51
CA GLU A 117 17.86 3.87 21.22
C GLU A 117 19.07 2.96 21.02
N ARG A 118 18.87 1.73 20.54
CA ARG A 118 19.98 0.78 20.32
C ARG A 118 20.82 1.20 19.12
N ALA A 119 22.11 0.85 19.13
CA ALA A 119 23.01 1.09 18.02
C ALA A 119 22.54 0.35 16.75
N LEU A 120 22.65 1.02 15.60
CA LEU A 120 22.13 0.52 14.31
C LEU A 120 22.65 -0.88 13.97
N ARG A 121 23.92 -1.17 14.25
CA ARG A 121 24.59 -2.47 14.00
C ARG A 121 24.11 -3.60 14.91
N GLU A 122 23.42 -3.30 16.01
CA GLU A 122 22.97 -4.29 16.99
C GLU A 122 21.60 -4.88 16.64
N TYR A 123 20.90 -4.31 15.66
CA TYR A 123 19.62 -4.82 15.22
C TYR A 123 19.79 -6.08 14.39
N ARG A 124 19.16 -7.16 14.84
CA ARG A 124 18.98 -8.42 14.11
C ARG A 124 17.52 -8.58 13.76
N THR A 125 17.18 -9.55 12.90
CA THR A 125 15.79 -9.87 12.54
C THR A 125 14.92 -10.06 13.77
N PHE A 126 15.38 -10.83 14.77
CA PHE A 126 14.70 -11.03 16.05
C PHE A 126 14.37 -9.70 16.76
N ASP A 127 15.32 -8.78 16.84
CA ASP A 127 15.12 -7.50 17.53
C ASP A 127 14.08 -6.63 16.80
N CYS A 128 14.07 -6.67 15.47
CA CYS A 128 13.10 -5.98 14.65
C CYS A 128 11.70 -6.59 14.78
N GLU A 129 11.58 -7.91 14.91
CA GLU A 129 10.32 -8.60 15.20
C GLU A 129 9.78 -8.22 16.58
N GLN A 130 10.63 -8.24 17.60
CA GLN A 130 10.24 -7.83 18.97
C GLN A 130 9.78 -6.37 19.01
N MET A 131 10.44 -5.48 18.24
CA MET A 131 10.01 -4.08 18.13
C MET A 131 8.60 -3.99 17.51
N LEU A 132 8.34 -4.67 16.40
CA LEU A 132 7.01 -4.67 15.77
C LEU A 132 5.94 -5.31 16.65
N LEU A 133 6.28 -6.38 17.39
CA LEU A 133 5.39 -7.01 18.36
C LEU A 133 5.04 -6.06 19.50
N SER A 134 6.04 -5.34 20.04
CA SER A 134 5.83 -4.34 21.10
C SER A 134 4.90 -3.23 20.61
N ILE A 135 5.15 -2.67 19.44
CA ILE A 135 4.32 -1.64 18.82
C ILE A 135 2.89 -2.15 18.59
N ALA A 136 2.73 -3.38 18.09
CA ALA A 136 1.42 -3.95 17.83
C ALA A 136 0.59 -4.13 19.10
N ARG A 137 1.22 -4.49 20.23
CA ARG A 137 0.57 -4.66 21.53
C ARG A 137 0.15 -3.32 22.16
N GLN A 138 0.96 -2.29 21.98
CA GLN A 138 0.73 -0.99 22.59
C GLN A 138 -0.35 -0.16 21.88
N GLU A 139 -0.48 -0.31 20.55
CA GLU A 139 -1.20 0.64 19.71
C GLU A 139 -2.40 0.05 18.96
N ASP A 140 -2.75 -1.21 19.18
CA ASP A 140 -3.84 -1.93 18.46
C ASP A 140 -3.86 -1.64 16.94
N LEU A 141 -2.71 -1.75 16.30
CA LEU A 141 -2.56 -1.43 14.89
C LEU A 141 -3.09 -2.55 14.00
N CYS A 142 -3.71 -2.17 12.89
CA CYS A 142 -4.04 -3.13 11.84
C CYS A 142 -2.78 -3.59 11.09
N ARG A 143 -2.88 -4.77 10.44
CA ARG A 143 -1.78 -5.38 9.68
C ARG A 143 -1.18 -4.45 8.63
N THR A 144 -1.99 -3.63 7.97
CA THR A 144 -1.52 -2.66 6.97
C THR A 144 -0.65 -1.58 7.59
N SER A 145 -1.02 -1.06 8.76
CA SER A 145 -0.22 -0.05 9.49
C SER A 145 1.14 -0.60 9.92
N LEU A 146 1.16 -1.83 10.45
CA LEU A 146 2.42 -2.53 10.78
C LEU A 146 3.28 -2.76 9.53
N GLY A 147 2.66 -3.07 8.39
CA GLY A 147 3.34 -3.16 7.10
C GLY A 147 4.01 -1.85 6.68
N HIS A 148 3.39 -0.70 6.93
CA HIS A 148 3.99 0.60 6.65
C HIS A 148 5.20 0.88 7.55
N ILE A 149 5.13 0.52 8.84
CA ILE A 149 6.26 0.65 9.77
C ILE A 149 7.43 -0.24 9.31
N LYS A 150 7.16 -1.53 9.03
CA LYS A 150 8.16 -2.46 8.47
C LYS A 150 8.81 -1.90 7.22
N HIS A 151 8.01 -1.38 6.28
CA HIS A 151 8.50 -0.83 5.02
C HIS A 151 9.41 0.39 5.22
N PHE A 152 9.03 1.28 6.15
CA PHE A 152 9.85 2.45 6.52
C PHE A 152 11.20 2.00 7.09
N LEU A 153 11.22 1.13 8.11
CA LEU A 153 12.45 0.61 8.73
C LEU A 153 13.32 -0.15 7.72
N SER A 154 12.72 -0.98 6.87
CA SER A 154 13.44 -1.66 5.78
C SER A 154 14.12 -0.67 4.84
N GLY A 155 13.48 0.47 4.57
CA GLY A 155 14.05 1.57 3.80
C GLY A 155 15.26 2.20 4.49
N VAL A 156 15.20 2.41 5.80
CA VAL A 156 16.29 2.95 6.64
C VAL A 156 17.52 2.02 6.61
N PHE A 157 17.34 0.73 6.92
CA PHE A 157 18.44 -0.24 6.93
C PHE A 157 19.03 -0.47 5.53
N ARG A 158 18.20 -0.47 4.49
CA ARG A 158 18.68 -0.52 3.10
C ARG A 158 19.55 0.69 2.75
N TYR A 159 19.16 1.86 3.21
CA TYR A 159 19.93 3.08 3.01
C TYR A 159 21.26 3.02 3.76
N ALA A 160 21.26 2.59 5.03
CA ALA A 160 22.48 2.41 5.82
C ALA A 160 23.47 1.46 5.14
N ARG A 161 23.00 0.33 4.60
CA ARG A 161 23.83 -0.59 3.80
C ARG A 161 24.40 0.07 2.55
N ARG A 162 23.58 0.76 1.79
CA ARG A 162 24.01 1.45 0.56
C ARG A 162 25.07 2.51 0.84
N GLN A 163 25.05 3.14 2.02
CA GLN A 163 26.06 4.11 2.45
C GLN A 163 27.29 3.47 3.08
N GLY A 164 27.36 2.14 3.15
CA GLY A 164 28.47 1.42 3.79
C GLY A 164 28.51 1.55 5.32
N VAL A 165 27.43 2.02 5.94
CA VAL A 165 27.32 2.10 7.41
C VAL A 165 27.08 0.72 8.02
N LEU A 166 26.37 -0.15 7.31
CA LEU A 166 26.14 -1.55 7.67
C LEU A 166 26.63 -2.48 6.56
N ASP A 167 27.35 -3.51 6.95
CA ASP A 167 27.79 -4.60 6.05
C ASP A 167 26.86 -5.85 6.14
N THR A 168 26.06 -5.94 7.19
CA THR A 168 25.13 -7.05 7.41
C THR A 168 23.91 -6.98 6.49
N ALA A 169 23.21 -8.11 6.32
CA ALA A 169 21.93 -8.15 5.64
C ALA A 169 20.91 -7.19 6.31
N ASN A 170 19.93 -6.73 5.54
CA ASN A 170 18.88 -5.88 6.09
C ASN A 170 18.04 -6.67 7.12
N PRO A 171 18.06 -6.32 8.41
CA PRO A 171 17.40 -7.10 9.44
C PRO A 171 15.86 -7.11 9.32
N MET A 172 15.28 -6.17 8.53
CA MET A 172 13.84 -6.11 8.27
C MET A 172 13.39 -7.02 7.11
N HIS A 173 14.32 -7.63 6.36
CA HIS A 173 13.96 -8.34 5.13
C HIS A 173 13.05 -9.55 5.43
N GLU A 174 13.46 -10.40 6.36
CA GLU A 174 12.78 -11.65 6.71
C GLU A 174 11.83 -11.52 7.92
N VAL A 175 11.65 -10.29 8.44
CA VAL A 175 10.73 -10.04 9.55
C VAL A 175 9.32 -10.41 9.15
N GLU A 176 8.64 -11.22 9.94
CA GLU A 176 7.23 -11.49 9.80
C GLU A 176 6.39 -10.42 10.52
N LEU A 177 5.25 -10.05 9.90
CA LEU A 177 4.33 -9.13 10.54
C LEU A 177 3.55 -9.87 11.65
N PRO A 178 3.45 -9.28 12.84
CA PRO A 178 2.63 -9.83 13.91
C PRO A 178 1.18 -10.08 13.45
N ARG A 179 0.51 -11.03 14.10
CA ARG A 179 -0.94 -11.15 13.98
C ARG A 179 -1.58 -9.85 14.47
N ALA A 180 -2.40 -9.27 13.64
CA ALA A 180 -3.06 -7.99 13.90
C ALA A 180 -4.42 -7.99 13.20
N ARG A 181 -5.33 -7.15 13.68
CA ARG A 181 -6.64 -7.01 13.05
C ARG A 181 -6.52 -6.67 11.57
N PRO A 182 -7.44 -7.12 10.72
CA PRO A 182 -7.48 -6.72 9.32
C PRO A 182 -7.65 -5.19 9.22
N GLY A 183 -7.28 -4.63 8.08
CA GLY A 183 -7.61 -3.24 7.76
C GLY A 183 -9.14 -3.06 7.77
N GLY A 184 -9.62 -1.86 8.08
CA GLY A 184 -11.04 -1.55 8.02
C GLY A 184 -11.64 -1.86 6.64
N GLU A 185 -12.91 -2.21 6.63
CA GLU A 185 -13.65 -2.40 5.38
C GLU A 185 -13.63 -1.13 4.53
N THR A 186 -13.54 -1.32 3.24
CA THR A 186 -13.51 -0.22 2.29
C THR A 186 -14.85 -0.18 1.56
N HIS A 187 -15.61 0.88 1.75
CA HIS A 187 -16.89 1.09 1.05
C HIS A 187 -16.66 1.64 -0.37
N ALA A 188 -17.55 1.27 -1.29
CA ALA A 188 -17.67 1.81 -2.64
C ALA A 188 -19.11 2.34 -2.77
N TYR A 189 -19.27 3.65 -2.95
CA TYR A 189 -20.62 4.24 -3.05
C TYR A 189 -21.36 3.72 -4.28
N SER A 190 -22.62 3.36 -4.10
CA SER A 190 -23.53 3.04 -5.21
C SER A 190 -24.01 4.32 -5.91
N LEU A 191 -24.60 4.19 -7.11
CA LEU A 191 -25.16 5.33 -7.82
C LEU A 191 -26.32 5.96 -7.04
N GLU A 192 -27.12 5.14 -6.36
CA GLU A 192 -28.26 5.59 -5.54
C GLU A 192 -27.76 6.42 -4.35
N GLU A 193 -26.71 5.95 -3.64
CA GLU A 193 -26.08 6.70 -2.56
C GLU A 193 -25.52 8.04 -3.07
N GLU A 194 -24.84 8.03 -4.23
CA GLU A 194 -24.26 9.24 -4.83
C GLU A 194 -25.34 10.27 -5.20
N VAL A 195 -26.45 9.86 -5.77
CA VAL A 195 -27.60 10.75 -6.08
C VAL A 195 -28.18 11.37 -4.80
N GLN A 196 -28.45 10.56 -3.78
CA GLN A 196 -28.95 11.06 -2.48
C GLN A 196 -27.98 12.07 -1.85
N MET A 197 -26.68 11.82 -1.93
CA MET A 197 -25.66 12.74 -1.42
C MET A 197 -25.65 14.08 -2.15
N LEU A 198 -25.82 14.06 -3.47
CA LEU A 198 -25.81 15.26 -4.30
C LEU A 198 -27.03 16.14 -4.08
N ASP A 199 -28.18 15.54 -3.74
CA ASP A 199 -29.45 16.26 -3.50
C ASP A 199 -29.43 17.06 -2.20
N ILE A 200 -28.68 16.61 -1.19
CA ILE A 200 -28.65 17.25 0.14
C ILE A 200 -27.52 18.24 0.36
N LEU A 201 -26.49 18.21 -0.52
CA LEU A 201 -25.29 19.00 -0.30
C LEU A 201 -25.43 20.43 -0.84
N PRO A 202 -25.03 21.44 -0.06
CA PRO A 202 -24.87 22.81 -0.55
C PRO A 202 -23.60 22.96 -1.41
N GLU A 203 -23.55 24.05 -2.21
CA GLU A 203 -22.31 24.42 -2.89
C GLU A 203 -21.29 25.03 -1.90
N PRO A 204 -19.98 24.78 -2.08
CA PRO A 204 -19.33 24.03 -3.17
C PRO A 204 -19.21 22.51 -2.92
N ALA A 205 -19.81 21.98 -1.86
CA ALA A 205 -19.69 20.57 -1.50
C ALA A 205 -20.36 19.67 -2.54
N ALA A 206 -21.53 20.05 -3.05
CA ALA A 206 -22.22 19.31 -4.12
C ALA A 206 -21.33 19.15 -5.36
N THR A 207 -20.74 20.24 -5.86
CA THR A 207 -19.82 20.17 -7.00
C THR A 207 -18.58 19.35 -6.70
N ALA A 208 -17.99 19.46 -5.51
CA ALA A 208 -16.81 18.66 -5.13
C ALA A 208 -17.12 17.16 -5.11
N VAL A 209 -18.28 16.77 -4.58
CA VAL A 209 -18.75 15.38 -4.55
C VAL A 209 -19.11 14.89 -5.96
N ALA A 210 -19.78 15.70 -6.79
CA ALA A 210 -20.09 15.36 -8.18
C ALA A 210 -18.81 15.10 -8.99
N VAL A 211 -17.79 15.94 -8.83
CA VAL A 211 -16.47 15.72 -9.45
C VAL A 211 -15.86 14.41 -8.95
N ALA A 212 -15.89 14.13 -7.65
CA ALA A 212 -15.35 12.88 -7.09
C ALA A 212 -16.07 11.63 -7.64
N ALA A 213 -17.41 11.64 -7.64
CA ALA A 213 -18.27 10.55 -8.06
C ALA A 213 -18.13 10.25 -9.57
N PHE A 214 -18.31 11.25 -10.40
CA PHE A 214 -18.38 11.04 -11.86
C PHE A 214 -17.04 11.04 -12.58
N THR A 215 -15.95 11.46 -11.92
CA THR A 215 -14.59 11.38 -12.51
C THR A 215 -13.70 10.34 -11.88
N GLY A 216 -14.02 9.90 -10.67
CA GLY A 216 -13.15 9.08 -9.85
C GLY A 216 -11.78 9.72 -9.56
N ALA A 217 -11.65 11.04 -9.71
CA ALA A 217 -10.39 11.77 -9.46
C ALA A 217 -9.94 11.61 -8.01
N ARG A 218 -8.63 11.56 -7.79
CA ARG A 218 -8.07 11.52 -6.44
C ARG A 218 -8.26 12.87 -5.75
N LYS A 219 -8.41 12.88 -4.42
CA LYS A 219 -8.59 14.12 -3.64
C LYS A 219 -7.61 15.25 -4.04
N GLY A 220 -6.33 14.91 -4.23
CA GLY A 220 -5.35 15.91 -4.66
C GLY A 220 -5.55 16.40 -6.10
N GLU A 221 -6.05 15.54 -6.98
CA GLU A 221 -6.39 15.90 -8.37
C GLU A 221 -7.61 16.81 -8.38
N ILE A 222 -8.68 16.49 -7.63
CA ILE A 222 -9.88 17.32 -7.50
C ILE A 222 -9.52 18.76 -7.06
N ARG A 223 -8.64 18.88 -6.06
CA ARG A 223 -8.12 20.17 -5.59
C ARG A 223 -7.32 20.94 -6.63
N GLY A 224 -6.74 20.22 -7.58
CA GLY A 224 -5.88 20.77 -8.63
C GLY A 224 -6.59 21.08 -9.95
N LEU A 225 -7.89 20.80 -10.09
CA LEU A 225 -8.61 21.07 -11.33
C LEU A 225 -8.74 22.57 -11.60
N LEU A 226 -8.52 22.96 -12.86
CA LEU A 226 -8.55 24.34 -13.31
C LEU A 226 -9.64 24.55 -14.36
N TRP A 227 -10.25 25.75 -14.42
CA TRP A 227 -11.24 26.11 -15.41
C TRP A 227 -10.69 26.14 -16.84
N GLU A 228 -9.44 26.56 -17.02
CA GLU A 228 -8.74 26.55 -18.33
C GLU A 228 -8.47 25.15 -18.88
N ASP A 229 -8.65 24.12 -18.04
CA ASP A 229 -8.51 22.71 -18.41
C ASP A 229 -9.85 22.01 -18.66
N TYR A 230 -10.96 22.75 -18.53
CA TYR A 230 -12.32 22.29 -18.78
C TYR A 230 -12.88 22.92 -20.07
N ASP A 231 -13.24 22.09 -21.03
CA ASP A 231 -13.77 22.49 -22.35
C ASP A 231 -15.27 22.26 -22.52
N GLY A 232 -16.00 21.92 -21.46
CA GLY A 232 -17.43 21.56 -21.47
C GLY A 232 -17.69 20.06 -21.71
N PHE A 233 -16.75 19.31 -22.27
CA PHE A 233 -16.87 17.89 -22.59
C PHE A 233 -15.85 17.03 -21.86
N SER A 234 -14.74 17.61 -21.50
CA SER A 234 -13.65 16.95 -20.78
C SER A 234 -12.97 17.88 -19.79
N ILE A 235 -12.33 17.29 -18.76
CA ILE A 235 -11.44 17.98 -17.84
C ILE A 235 -10.06 17.31 -17.89
N ARG A 236 -9.01 18.11 -18.11
CA ARG A 236 -7.63 17.62 -18.11
C ARG A 236 -7.03 17.70 -16.71
N VAL A 237 -6.51 16.57 -16.22
CA VAL A 237 -5.80 16.51 -14.94
C VAL A 237 -4.31 16.75 -15.20
N LYS A 238 -3.83 17.96 -14.94
CA LYS A 238 -2.42 18.35 -15.12
C LYS A 238 -1.63 18.37 -13.83
N GLN A 239 -2.32 18.55 -12.69
CA GLN A 239 -1.68 18.74 -11.40
C GLN A 239 -2.49 18.09 -10.27
N ALA A 240 -1.83 17.93 -9.12
CA ALA A 240 -2.45 17.47 -7.88
C ALA A 240 -1.97 18.34 -6.72
N VAL A 241 -2.88 18.73 -5.84
CA VAL A 241 -2.56 19.59 -4.70
C VAL A 241 -2.54 18.76 -3.42
N TRP A 242 -1.40 18.77 -2.75
CA TRP A 242 -1.24 18.21 -1.42
C TRP A 242 -0.94 19.32 -0.41
N ARG A 243 -1.87 19.55 0.52
CA ARG A 243 -1.86 20.72 1.42
C ARG A 243 -1.81 22.04 0.64
N SER A 244 -0.72 22.79 0.74
CA SER A 244 -0.45 24.03 -0.01
C SER A 244 0.48 23.83 -1.22
N HIS A 245 0.94 22.61 -1.46
CA HIS A 245 1.90 22.32 -2.52
C HIS A 245 1.19 21.76 -3.74
N VAL A 246 1.50 22.35 -4.90
CA VAL A 246 1.09 21.86 -6.21
C VAL A 246 2.21 20.95 -6.71
N ASP A 247 1.88 19.70 -6.93
CA ASP A 247 2.78 18.70 -7.48
C ASP A 247 2.25 18.21 -8.84
N GLU A 248 3.13 17.83 -9.75
CA GLU A 248 2.71 17.08 -10.92
C GLU A 248 2.12 15.71 -10.51
N PRO A 249 1.16 15.17 -11.28
CA PRO A 249 0.63 13.84 -11.04
C PRO A 249 1.75 12.80 -10.92
N LYS A 250 1.56 11.80 -10.07
CA LYS A 250 2.60 10.80 -9.72
C LYS A 250 3.21 10.07 -10.91
N ARG A 251 2.53 10.01 -12.05
CA ARG A 251 2.96 9.30 -13.27
C ARG A 251 2.37 9.99 -14.49
N GLU A 252 3.06 9.95 -15.62
CA GLU A 252 2.57 10.44 -16.93
C GLU A 252 1.18 9.84 -17.27
N LYS A 253 0.94 8.56 -16.98
CA LYS A 253 -0.37 7.92 -17.17
C LYS A 253 -1.50 8.48 -16.29
N SER A 254 -1.18 9.32 -15.29
CA SER A 254 -2.17 10.03 -14.49
C SER A 254 -2.55 11.38 -15.08
N LYS A 255 -1.80 11.88 -16.06
CA LYS A 255 -2.15 13.02 -16.90
C LYS A 255 -3.12 12.52 -17.97
N GLY A 256 -4.31 13.09 -18.06
CA GLY A 256 -5.29 12.69 -19.06
C GLY A 256 -6.58 13.48 -18.97
N ALA A 257 -7.29 13.52 -20.07
CA ALA A 257 -8.63 14.07 -20.12
C ALA A 257 -9.63 13.06 -19.56
N ILE A 258 -10.52 13.53 -18.71
CA ILE A 258 -11.65 12.78 -18.18
C ILE A 258 -12.90 13.27 -18.89
N PRO A 259 -13.68 12.39 -19.54
CA PRO A 259 -14.97 12.76 -20.12
C PRO A 259 -15.90 13.33 -19.04
N VAL A 260 -16.61 14.40 -19.38
CA VAL A 260 -17.61 15.03 -18.51
C VAL A 260 -18.99 14.64 -19.00
N ILE A 261 -19.68 13.82 -18.21
CA ILE A 261 -21.06 13.42 -18.46
C ILE A 261 -22.02 14.58 -18.20
N ALA A 262 -23.23 14.53 -18.76
CA ALA A 262 -24.19 15.61 -18.68
C ALA A 262 -24.52 16.01 -17.22
N GLN A 263 -24.64 15.04 -16.33
CA GLN A 263 -24.90 15.28 -14.90
C GLN A 263 -23.78 16.10 -14.25
N LEU A 264 -22.52 15.73 -14.48
CA LEU A 264 -21.38 16.48 -13.94
C LEU A 264 -21.31 17.91 -14.53
N ARG A 265 -21.63 18.05 -15.82
CA ARG A 265 -21.67 19.36 -16.48
C ARG A 265 -22.64 20.32 -15.79
N LEU A 266 -23.84 19.86 -15.41
CA LEU A 266 -24.80 20.68 -14.69
C LEU A 266 -24.25 21.25 -13.38
N PHE A 267 -23.54 20.45 -12.59
CA PHE A 267 -22.89 20.91 -11.36
C PHE A 267 -21.77 21.91 -11.66
N LEU A 268 -20.93 21.63 -12.64
CA LEU A 268 -19.80 22.50 -13.01
C LEU A 268 -20.30 23.87 -13.51
N GLU A 269 -21.27 23.90 -14.42
CA GLU A 269 -21.78 25.17 -14.97
C GLU A 269 -22.56 25.97 -13.92
N ARG A 270 -23.33 25.33 -13.06
CA ARG A 270 -23.99 25.99 -11.92
C ARG A 270 -22.96 26.60 -10.97
N HIS A 271 -21.93 25.85 -10.64
CA HIS A 271 -20.84 26.33 -9.77
C HIS A 271 -20.06 27.47 -10.43
N ARG A 272 -19.77 27.34 -11.74
CA ARG A 272 -19.10 28.38 -12.53
C ARG A 272 -19.87 29.69 -12.54
N ALA A 273 -21.18 29.62 -12.76
CA ALA A 273 -22.06 30.80 -12.73
C ALA A 273 -22.01 31.50 -11.36
N ARG A 274 -22.03 30.72 -10.25
CA ARG A 274 -21.92 31.26 -8.89
C ARG A 274 -20.60 32.00 -8.62
N LEU A 275 -19.52 31.58 -9.28
CA LEU A 275 -18.21 32.22 -9.19
C LEU A 275 -18.03 33.41 -10.14
N GLY A 276 -19.08 33.82 -10.89
CA GLY A 276 -18.99 34.90 -11.86
C GLY A 276 -18.41 34.48 -13.21
N ASN A 277 -18.58 33.23 -13.60
CA ASN A 277 -18.16 32.66 -14.90
C ASN A 277 -16.64 32.76 -15.17
N PRO A 278 -15.77 32.34 -14.24
CA PRO A 278 -14.34 32.40 -14.46
C PRO A 278 -13.91 31.50 -15.64
N ARG A 279 -12.93 31.97 -16.38
CA ARG A 279 -12.27 31.19 -17.46
C ARG A 279 -10.97 30.54 -17.02
N GLN A 280 -10.41 30.99 -15.90
CA GLN A 280 -9.12 30.57 -15.37
C GLN A 280 -9.19 30.38 -13.85
N GLY A 281 -8.22 29.68 -13.29
CA GLY A 281 -8.11 29.41 -11.87
C GLY A 281 -8.78 28.09 -11.44
N TYR A 282 -8.76 27.84 -10.15
CA TYR A 282 -9.25 26.55 -9.62
C TYR A 282 -10.75 26.41 -9.81
N ILE A 283 -11.20 25.19 -10.18
CA ILE A 283 -12.64 24.87 -10.24
C ILE A 283 -13.25 24.97 -8.82
N LEU A 284 -12.50 24.56 -7.80
CA LEU A 284 -12.92 24.66 -6.40
C LEU A 284 -11.93 25.60 -5.66
N PRO A 285 -12.14 26.93 -5.74
CA PRO A 285 -11.30 27.87 -5.03
C PRO A 285 -11.73 28.04 -3.57
N SER A 286 -10.76 28.35 -2.69
CA SER A 286 -11.04 28.94 -1.40
C SER A 286 -11.40 30.43 -1.56
N PRO A 287 -11.90 31.12 -0.53
CA PRO A 287 -12.15 32.56 -0.58
C PRO A 287 -10.94 33.42 -0.99
N GLN A 288 -9.73 32.89 -0.81
CA GLN A 288 -8.48 33.55 -1.18
C GLN A 288 -7.97 33.14 -2.58
N GLY A 289 -8.79 32.46 -3.38
CA GLY A 289 -8.41 31.97 -4.72
C GLY A 289 -7.42 30.79 -4.74
N LYS A 290 -7.12 30.20 -3.58
CA LYS A 290 -6.26 29.00 -3.46
C LYS A 290 -7.09 27.71 -3.59
N PRO A 291 -6.46 26.55 -3.80
CA PRO A 291 -7.19 25.27 -3.83
C PRO A 291 -7.97 25.04 -2.55
N LEU A 292 -9.27 24.74 -2.65
CA LEU A 292 -10.13 24.46 -1.51
C LEU A 292 -9.60 23.31 -0.65
N ASN A 293 -9.70 23.44 0.66
CA ASN A 293 -9.35 22.37 1.58
C ASN A 293 -10.51 21.36 1.68
N LEU A 294 -10.42 20.27 0.93
CA LEU A 294 -11.44 19.22 0.91
C LEU A 294 -11.56 18.44 2.24
N ASP A 295 -10.53 18.46 3.10
CA ASP A 295 -10.64 17.84 4.42
C ASP A 295 -11.51 18.72 5.36
N ALA A 296 -11.32 20.03 5.33
CA ALA A 296 -12.19 20.96 6.04
C ALA A 296 -13.62 20.91 5.49
N LEU A 297 -13.79 20.97 4.17
CA LEU A 297 -15.12 20.84 3.53
C LEU A 297 -15.85 19.55 3.96
N ALA A 298 -15.11 18.45 4.06
CA ALA A 298 -15.71 17.18 4.49
C ALA A 298 -16.10 17.22 5.98
N MET A 299 -15.29 17.83 6.84
CA MET A 299 -15.57 17.91 8.28
C MET A 299 -16.70 18.89 8.61
N ASP A 300 -16.68 20.05 7.96
CA ASP A 300 -17.49 21.18 8.37
C ASP A 300 -18.85 21.22 7.62
N VAL A 301 -18.95 20.60 6.43
CA VAL A 301 -20.14 20.67 5.59
C VAL A 301 -20.68 19.28 5.25
N ILE A 302 -19.85 18.39 4.66
CA ILE A 302 -20.36 17.13 4.12
C ILE A 302 -20.80 16.18 5.23
N ARG A 303 -19.95 15.96 6.24
CA ARG A 303 -20.29 15.05 7.34
C ARG A 303 -21.54 15.47 8.12
N PRO A 304 -21.71 16.74 8.52
CA PRO A 304 -22.93 17.16 9.19
C PRO A 304 -24.19 16.95 8.32
N ALA A 305 -24.11 17.26 7.01
CA ALA A 305 -25.22 17.03 6.10
C ALA A 305 -25.56 15.54 5.95
N PHE A 306 -24.53 14.67 5.85
CA PHE A 306 -24.73 13.22 5.76
C PHE A 306 -25.28 12.64 7.06
N GLU A 307 -24.79 13.10 8.21
CA GLU A 307 -25.28 12.66 9.52
C GLU A 307 -26.75 12.99 9.70
N ALA A 308 -27.17 14.21 9.34
CA ALA A 308 -28.59 14.62 9.34
C ALA A 308 -29.45 13.74 8.42
N ALA A 309 -28.92 13.29 7.28
CA ALA A 309 -29.59 12.42 6.34
C ALA A 309 -29.39 10.92 6.61
N LYS A 310 -28.70 10.55 7.69
CA LYS A 310 -28.34 9.16 8.05
C LYS A 310 -27.51 8.45 6.97
N LEU A 311 -26.71 9.20 6.21
CA LEU A 311 -25.79 8.68 5.22
C LEU A 311 -24.39 8.57 5.81
N PRO A 312 -23.64 7.46 5.62
CA PRO A 312 -22.32 7.31 6.14
C PRO A 312 -21.26 7.99 5.26
N TRP A 313 -20.23 8.60 5.89
CA TRP A 313 -19.08 9.16 5.20
C TRP A 313 -17.89 8.20 5.20
N TYR A 314 -17.51 7.65 4.04
CA TYR A 314 -16.37 6.75 3.86
C TYR A 314 -15.16 7.41 3.20
N GLY A 315 -15.16 8.75 3.08
CA GLY A 315 -14.07 9.55 2.54
C GLY A 315 -14.02 9.62 1.01
N TRP A 316 -13.25 10.57 0.51
CA TRP A 316 -13.14 10.88 -0.92
C TRP A 316 -12.78 9.69 -1.82
N HIS A 317 -12.04 8.71 -1.30
CA HIS A 317 -11.62 7.56 -2.10
C HIS A 317 -12.75 6.53 -2.32
N ALA A 318 -13.82 6.62 -1.52
CA ALA A 318 -15.01 5.77 -1.67
C ALA A 318 -15.75 6.06 -2.98
N PHE A 319 -15.82 7.32 -3.44
CA PHE A 319 -16.37 7.68 -4.75
C PHE A 319 -15.59 7.05 -5.91
N ARG A 320 -14.27 7.07 -5.83
CA ARG A 320 -13.44 6.41 -6.86
C ARG A 320 -13.62 4.90 -6.89
N ARG A 321 -13.81 4.26 -5.73
CA ARG A 321 -14.18 2.85 -5.67
C ARG A 321 -15.61 2.64 -6.21
N GLY A 322 -16.53 3.55 -5.85
CA GLY A 322 -17.90 3.57 -6.35
C GLY A 322 -17.94 3.59 -7.87
N LEU A 323 -17.31 4.57 -8.49
CA LEU A 323 -17.24 4.65 -9.96
C LEU A 323 -16.69 3.37 -10.59
N ALA A 324 -15.63 2.80 -10.02
CA ALA A 324 -15.07 1.55 -10.49
C ALA A 324 -16.10 0.40 -10.44
N THR A 325 -16.75 0.24 -9.29
CA THR A 325 -17.76 -0.81 -9.06
C THR A 325 -18.99 -0.61 -9.94
N ASN A 326 -19.49 0.62 -10.03
CA ASN A 326 -20.66 0.94 -10.82
C ASN A 326 -20.42 0.70 -12.33
N LEU A 327 -19.24 1.06 -12.85
CA LEU A 327 -18.86 0.76 -14.24
C LEU A 327 -18.74 -0.74 -14.49
N ASN A 328 -18.19 -1.50 -13.54
CA ASN A 328 -18.09 -2.95 -13.66
C ASN A 328 -19.50 -3.61 -13.68
N ARG A 329 -20.43 -3.17 -12.81
CA ARG A 329 -21.83 -3.62 -12.82
C ARG A 329 -22.55 -3.32 -14.14
N LEU A 330 -22.16 -2.25 -14.83
CA LEU A 330 -22.64 -1.91 -16.17
C LEU A 330 -21.98 -2.74 -17.29
N GLY A 331 -21.11 -3.71 -16.94
CA GLY A 331 -20.44 -4.58 -17.90
C GLY A 331 -19.26 -3.93 -18.63
N VAL A 332 -18.76 -2.78 -18.13
CA VAL A 332 -17.59 -2.13 -18.75
C VAL A 332 -16.33 -2.96 -18.48
N PRO A 333 -15.54 -3.31 -19.52
CA PRO A 333 -14.33 -4.11 -19.35
C PRO A 333 -13.32 -3.48 -18.40
N ASP A 334 -12.66 -4.29 -17.55
CA ASP A 334 -11.68 -3.84 -16.53
C ASP A 334 -10.59 -2.93 -17.08
N LYS A 335 -10.13 -3.20 -18.30
CA LYS A 335 -9.10 -2.39 -18.95
C LYS A 335 -9.59 -0.98 -19.30
N VAL A 336 -10.88 -0.84 -19.65
CA VAL A 336 -11.50 0.46 -19.89
C VAL A 336 -11.70 1.21 -18.57
N ILE A 337 -12.17 0.52 -17.53
CA ILE A 337 -12.27 1.08 -16.17
C ILE A 337 -10.90 1.53 -15.66
N GLN A 338 -9.84 0.73 -15.89
CA GLN A 338 -8.47 1.11 -15.57
C GLN A 338 -8.06 2.43 -16.25
N GLN A 339 -8.41 2.60 -17.53
CA GLN A 339 -8.11 3.82 -18.29
C GLN A 339 -8.89 5.02 -17.76
N ILE A 340 -10.21 4.88 -17.52
CA ILE A 340 -11.07 5.93 -16.95
C ILE A 340 -10.50 6.40 -15.60
N LEU A 341 -10.16 5.45 -14.73
CA LEU A 341 -9.59 5.74 -13.42
C LEU A 341 -8.11 6.12 -13.46
N ARG A 342 -7.45 6.00 -14.58
CA ARG A 342 -6.01 6.26 -14.71
C ARG A 342 -5.18 5.47 -13.71
N HIS A 343 -5.51 4.18 -13.53
CA HIS A 343 -4.74 3.25 -12.72
C HIS A 343 -3.51 2.76 -13.49
N ALA A 344 -2.37 2.77 -12.83
CA ALA A 344 -1.13 2.29 -13.43
C ALA A 344 -1.10 0.77 -13.63
N ASN A 345 -1.86 0.01 -12.81
CA ASN A 345 -1.93 -1.43 -12.83
C ASN A 345 -3.41 -1.88 -12.76
N VAL A 346 -3.78 -2.84 -13.61
CA VAL A 346 -5.12 -3.47 -13.63
C VAL A 346 -5.44 -4.12 -12.28
N THR A 347 -4.47 -4.76 -11.65
CA THR A 347 -4.63 -5.38 -10.34
C THR A 347 -5.19 -4.42 -9.29
N THR A 348 -4.87 -3.12 -9.39
CA THR A 348 -5.44 -2.10 -8.49
C THR A 348 -6.93 -1.92 -8.72
N THR A 349 -7.39 -2.05 -9.97
CA THR A 349 -8.81 -1.98 -10.34
C THR A 349 -9.52 -3.26 -9.90
N MET A 350 -8.97 -4.43 -10.21
CA MET A 350 -9.55 -5.73 -9.84
C MET A 350 -9.69 -5.91 -8.32
N ASN A 351 -8.70 -5.49 -7.53
CA ASN A 351 -8.78 -5.57 -6.06
C ASN A 351 -9.91 -4.75 -5.43
N ILE A 352 -10.53 -3.84 -6.18
CA ILE A 352 -11.71 -3.11 -5.75
C ILE A 352 -12.94 -4.02 -5.79
N TYR A 353 -13.06 -4.87 -6.82
CA TYR A 353 -14.25 -5.74 -7.04
C TYR A 353 -14.18 -7.07 -6.31
N VAL A 354 -13.00 -7.68 -6.18
CA VAL A 354 -12.82 -9.04 -5.63
C VAL A 354 -13.45 -9.21 -4.24
N LYS A 355 -13.64 -8.11 -3.52
CA LYS A 355 -14.32 -8.11 -2.22
C LYS A 355 -15.85 -8.13 -2.30
N MET A 356 -16.46 -7.89 -3.48
CA MET A 356 -17.92 -7.80 -3.69
C MET A 356 -18.50 -8.96 -4.49
N VAL A 357 -17.68 -9.89 -4.97
CA VAL A 357 -18.03 -10.90 -5.99
C VAL A 357 -18.99 -12.00 -5.53
N SER A 358 -19.29 -12.16 -4.23
CA SER A 358 -20.14 -13.28 -3.79
C SER A 358 -21.60 -13.19 -4.25
N GLU A 359 -22.19 -11.98 -4.26
CA GLU A 359 -23.58 -11.79 -4.72
C GLU A 359 -23.68 -11.71 -6.24
N ASP A 360 -22.76 -10.97 -6.87
CA ASP A 360 -22.72 -10.81 -8.34
C ASP A 360 -22.39 -12.12 -9.06
N ALA A 361 -21.58 -13.01 -8.46
CA ALA A 361 -21.30 -14.33 -9.02
C ALA A 361 -22.56 -15.22 -9.08
N THR A 362 -23.40 -15.17 -8.04
CA THR A 362 -24.66 -15.93 -8.03
C THR A 362 -25.62 -15.40 -9.09
N VAL A 363 -25.70 -14.09 -9.29
CA VAL A 363 -26.53 -13.46 -10.32
C VAL A 363 -25.99 -13.80 -11.72
N ALA A 364 -24.67 -13.72 -11.92
CA ALA A 364 -24.04 -14.05 -13.19
C ALA A 364 -24.26 -15.53 -13.57
N MET A 365 -24.15 -16.44 -12.59
CA MET A 365 -24.41 -17.87 -12.82
C MET A 365 -25.88 -18.16 -13.15
N LYS A 366 -26.84 -17.49 -12.49
CA LYS A 366 -28.26 -17.58 -12.84
C LYS A 366 -28.54 -17.03 -14.25
N THR A 367 -27.88 -15.94 -14.64
CA THR A 367 -28.00 -15.38 -15.98
C THR A 367 -27.41 -16.32 -17.03
N LEU A 368 -26.28 -16.96 -16.75
CA LEU A 368 -25.69 -17.98 -17.60
C LEU A 368 -26.62 -19.18 -17.73
N GLU A 369 -27.19 -19.65 -16.64
CA GLU A 369 -28.16 -20.76 -16.62
C GLU A 369 -29.38 -20.45 -17.48
N ALA A 370 -29.98 -19.25 -17.34
CA ALA A 370 -31.09 -18.79 -18.15
C ALA A 370 -30.73 -18.74 -19.65
N ASN A 371 -29.55 -18.22 -19.99
CA ASN A 371 -29.07 -18.15 -21.38
C ASN A 371 -28.80 -19.53 -21.96
N CYS A 372 -28.24 -20.47 -21.18
CA CYS A 372 -28.07 -21.84 -21.60
C CYS A 372 -29.41 -22.52 -21.86
N ALA A 373 -30.39 -22.35 -20.98
CA ALA A 373 -31.75 -22.88 -21.16
C ALA A 373 -32.42 -22.33 -22.44
N ALA A 374 -32.31 -21.02 -22.67
CA ALA A 374 -32.87 -20.37 -23.88
C ALA A 374 -32.21 -20.90 -25.16
N THR A 375 -30.88 -21.08 -25.13
CA THR A 375 -30.11 -21.61 -26.28
C THR A 375 -30.48 -23.08 -26.61
N VAL A 376 -30.70 -23.92 -25.59
CA VAL A 376 -31.16 -25.30 -25.75
C VAL A 376 -32.57 -25.34 -26.31
N GLN A 377 -33.48 -24.46 -25.84
CA GLN A 377 -34.84 -24.36 -26.30
C GLN A 377 -34.91 -23.89 -27.76
N GLN A 378 -34.08 -22.92 -28.15
CA GLN A 378 -33.97 -22.44 -29.52
C GLN A 378 -33.41 -23.51 -30.48
N LYS A 379 -32.46 -24.33 -30.04
CA LYS A 379 -31.99 -25.52 -30.84
C LYS A 379 -33.05 -26.60 -31.00
N ARG A 380 -33.90 -26.83 -29.98
CA ARG A 380 -35.03 -27.76 -30.07
C ARG A 380 -36.09 -27.26 -31.08
N LEU A 381 -36.42 -25.95 -31.08
CA LEU A 381 -37.38 -25.34 -32.02
C LEU A 381 -36.86 -25.37 -33.47
N VAL A 382 -35.58 -25.10 -33.68
CA VAL A 382 -34.93 -25.16 -35.03
C VAL A 382 -34.80 -26.59 -35.51
N GLY A 383 -34.56 -27.57 -34.62
CA GLY A 383 -34.51 -29.00 -34.93
C GLY A 383 -35.90 -29.55 -35.30
N ALA A 384 -36.97 -29.10 -34.63
CA ALA A 384 -38.35 -29.48 -34.93
C ALA A 384 -38.85 -28.91 -36.28
N ALA A 385 -38.33 -27.75 -36.72
CA ALA A 385 -38.68 -27.12 -38.00
C ALA A 385 -37.99 -27.80 -39.23
N LYS A 386 -37.03 -28.67 -39.01
CA LYS A 386 -36.29 -29.40 -40.09
C LYS A 386 -36.63 -30.88 -40.17
N GLY A 387 -37.82 -31.30 -39.78
CA GLY A 387 -38.46 -32.58 -40.00
C GLY A 387 -37.51 -33.75 -40.30
N SER A 388 -36.96 -34.37 -39.27
CA SER A 388 -36.60 -35.78 -39.25
C SER A 388 -36.53 -36.24 -37.78
N GLU A 389 -37.62 -36.87 -37.37
CA GLU A 389 -37.73 -37.52 -36.06
C GLU A 389 -36.95 -38.81 -36.06
N THR A 390 -35.93 -38.88 -35.20
CA THR A 390 -35.56 -40.11 -34.54
C THR A 390 -35.49 -39.82 -33.03
N PRO A 391 -36.33 -40.50 -32.22
CA PRO A 391 -36.27 -40.30 -30.77
C PRO A 391 -34.96 -40.87 -30.23
N MET A 392 -34.16 -40.00 -29.68
CA MET A 392 -32.93 -40.36 -28.98
C MET A 392 -33.30 -41.12 -27.69
N ASN A 393 -32.79 -42.32 -27.55
CA ASN A 393 -33.10 -43.23 -26.44
C ASN A 393 -32.49 -42.69 -25.15
N ARG A 394 -33.21 -42.85 -24.04
CA ARG A 394 -32.85 -42.33 -22.68
C ARG A 394 -31.46 -42.74 -22.23
N GLU A 395 -30.92 -43.86 -22.73
CA GLU A 395 -29.54 -44.34 -22.47
C GLU A 395 -28.44 -43.46 -23.12
N GLN A 396 -28.75 -42.73 -24.19
CA GLN A 396 -27.76 -41.83 -24.84
C GLN A 396 -27.66 -40.49 -24.15
N GLU A 397 -28.69 -40.02 -23.44
CA GLU A 397 -28.63 -38.81 -22.65
C GLU A 397 -27.77 -38.98 -21.39
N ILE A 398 -27.78 -40.15 -20.75
CA ILE A 398 -26.95 -40.48 -19.60
C ILE A 398 -25.48 -40.55 -19.99
N SER A 399 -25.17 -41.18 -21.13
CA SER A 399 -23.81 -41.29 -21.68
C SER A 399 -23.16 -39.94 -22.05
N LEU A 400 -23.95 -38.96 -22.50
CA LEU A 400 -23.46 -37.61 -22.79
C LEU A 400 -23.19 -36.79 -21.54
N SER A 401 -24.01 -36.92 -20.49
CA SER A 401 -23.78 -36.25 -19.21
C SER A 401 -22.53 -36.76 -18.49
N GLU A 402 -22.30 -38.08 -18.56
CA GLU A 402 -21.10 -38.68 -17.97
C GLU A 402 -19.80 -38.34 -18.74
N ARG A 403 -19.85 -38.21 -20.08
CA ARG A 403 -18.70 -37.73 -20.88
C ARG A 403 -18.33 -36.27 -20.60
N TYR A 404 -19.30 -35.40 -20.39
CA TYR A 404 -19.03 -33.97 -20.07
C TYR A 404 -18.45 -33.79 -18.67
N THR A 405 -18.88 -34.60 -17.70
CA THR A 405 -18.31 -34.56 -16.33
C THR A 405 -16.89 -35.09 -16.29
N GLY A 406 -16.55 -36.14 -17.08
CA GLY A 406 -15.21 -36.68 -17.20
C GLY A 406 -14.20 -35.71 -17.85
N ILE A 407 -14.61 -34.99 -18.91
CA ILE A 407 -13.73 -34.06 -19.64
C ILE A 407 -13.39 -32.82 -18.80
N LEU A 408 -14.29 -32.37 -17.91
CA LEU A 408 -14.01 -31.26 -16.97
C LEU A 408 -13.05 -31.69 -15.86
N ALA A 409 -13.17 -32.91 -15.34
CA ALA A 409 -12.29 -33.43 -14.30
C ALA A 409 -10.84 -33.64 -14.77
N GLU A 410 -10.64 -34.10 -16.04
CA GLU A 410 -9.30 -34.27 -16.61
C GLU A 410 -8.57 -32.94 -16.93
N ARG A 411 -9.32 -31.86 -17.20
CA ARG A 411 -8.71 -30.56 -17.56
C ARG A 411 -8.26 -29.73 -16.38
N GLU A 412 -8.81 -29.91 -15.17
CA GLU A 412 -8.55 -29.04 -14.02
C GLU A 412 -7.79 -29.72 -12.87
N GLY A 413 -7.52 -31.02 -12.92
CA GLY A 413 -6.77 -31.73 -11.87
C GLY A 413 -7.43 -31.67 -10.49
N PHE A 414 -8.77 -31.55 -10.44
CA PHE A 414 -9.52 -31.40 -9.20
C PHE A 414 -10.23 -32.74 -8.87
N GLU A 415 -9.83 -33.38 -7.79
CA GLU A 415 -10.62 -34.47 -7.19
C GLU A 415 -11.82 -33.87 -6.42
N PRO A 416 -13.07 -34.10 -6.84
CA PRO A 416 -14.22 -33.63 -6.09
C PRO A 416 -14.39 -34.45 -4.79
N SER A 417 -14.36 -33.79 -3.66
CA SER A 417 -14.72 -34.44 -2.39
C SER A 417 -16.17 -34.92 -2.42
N ILE A 418 -16.41 -36.15 -1.95
CA ILE A 418 -17.69 -36.90 -1.99
C ILE A 418 -18.90 -36.13 -1.40
N GLN A 419 -18.69 -35.04 -0.68
CA GLN A 419 -19.78 -34.24 -0.09
C GLN A 419 -20.49 -33.27 -1.07
N VAL A 420 -19.95 -32.99 -2.25
CA VAL A 420 -20.57 -32.06 -3.21
C VAL A 420 -21.58 -32.79 -4.12
N LEU A 421 -21.42 -34.09 -4.33
CA LEU A 421 -22.31 -34.90 -5.18
C LEU A 421 -23.67 -35.24 -4.52
N ALA A 422 -23.79 -35.19 -3.21
CA ALA A 422 -25.02 -35.52 -2.48
C ALA A 422 -26.09 -34.39 -2.47
N ARG A 423 -25.80 -33.20 -3.02
CA ARG A 423 -26.72 -32.05 -3.06
C ARG A 423 -27.30 -31.72 -4.43
N ILE A 424 -26.96 -32.50 -5.47
CA ILE A 424 -27.42 -32.24 -6.85
C ILE A 424 -28.52 -33.24 -7.28
N THR A 425 -28.87 -34.20 -6.42
CA THR A 425 -29.92 -35.21 -6.69
C THR A 425 -31.04 -35.12 -5.66
N VAL A 426 -31.77 -34.00 -5.63
CA VAL A 426 -33.17 -33.92 -5.18
C VAL A 426 -33.86 -32.80 -5.96
#